data_f5fdcd5eed2cc0c766921a5750eb3d7d
#
_entry.id   f5fdcd5eed2cc0c766921a5750eb3d7d
#
_cell.length_a   1.000
_cell.length_b   1.000
_cell.length_c   1.000
_cell.angle_alpha   90.00
_cell.angle_beta   90.00
_cell.angle_gamma   90.00
#
_symmetry.space_group_name_H-M   'P 1'
#
loop_
_entity.id
_entity.type
_entity.pdbx_description
1 polymer ?
#
loop_
_entity_poly.entity_id
_entity_poly.type
_entity_poly.pdbx_seq_one_letter_code
_entity_poly.pdbx_strand_id
1 'polypeptide(L)'
;MKIRTTILAALIASTFNLSAQAQYEDRILSMFWNLENFFSCKDDGTGEADYEFSAEGKRHWTSSRFYAKCSAISKAMFWTGDSFGAMPDVIGVAEVENREVLQRLINTTGLRKEKYSIVHYDSPDKRGIDVALLWKRENLELLSSKACHVQGMATRDILLARMRNKLDGEEMAFIVVHLPSKYGGGKTAWKREKAAERLRQVADSVCNEGCKRIIVMGDFNDVPSAEAFARLSPLLVNVSEELDKKGEGTIRFNGKWNLIDMFWTTADLADSTLMHIVKIPCLMVRDRQMSGEKPLRTYLGPRYAGGVSDHCPVVLEIYCRKK
;
A
#
# COMPACT_ATOMS: atom_id res chain seq x y z
N MET A 1 -46.29 -17.13 25.49
CA MET A 1 -44.86 -17.57 25.54
C MET A 1 -44.04 -17.17 24.29
N LYS A 2 -44.63 -16.71 23.17
CA LYS A 2 -43.89 -16.33 21.94
C LYS A 2 -43.32 -14.87 21.94
N ILE A 3 -43.81 -13.97 22.75
CA ILE A 3 -43.39 -12.56 22.76
C ILE A 3 -42.06 -12.34 23.51
N ARG A 4 -41.75 -13.13 24.53
CA ARG A 4 -40.49 -13.02 25.30
C ARG A 4 -39.26 -13.46 24.54
N THR A 5 -39.38 -14.43 23.64
CA THR A 5 -38.25 -14.97 22.85
C THR A 5 -37.82 -13.99 21.75
N THR A 6 -38.76 -13.22 21.16
CA THR A 6 -38.47 -12.24 20.10
C THR A 6 -37.74 -11.00 20.63
N ILE A 7 -38.08 -10.57 21.87
CA ILE A 7 -37.41 -9.43 22.51
C ILE A 7 -35.98 -9.77 22.91
N LEU A 8 -35.73 -11.00 23.38
CA LEU A 8 -34.38 -11.44 23.74
C LEU A 8 -33.45 -11.58 22.55
N ALA A 9 -33.97 -12.07 21.40
CA ALA A 9 -33.20 -12.17 20.17
C ALA A 9 -32.86 -10.77 19.58
N ALA A 10 -33.78 -9.80 19.67
CA ALA A 10 -33.55 -8.43 19.23
C ALA A 10 -32.52 -7.71 20.13
N LEU A 11 -32.52 -7.95 21.44
CA LEU A 11 -31.53 -7.41 22.37
C LEU A 11 -30.15 -8.00 22.17
N ILE A 12 -30.05 -9.31 21.90
CA ILE A 12 -28.77 -9.97 21.63
C ILE A 12 -28.19 -9.48 20.27
N ALA A 13 -29.03 -9.33 19.24
CA ALA A 13 -28.60 -8.81 17.95
C ALA A 13 -28.16 -7.32 18.05
N SER A 14 -28.80 -6.52 18.89
CA SER A 14 -28.40 -5.11 19.08
C SER A 14 -27.12 -4.98 19.90
N THR A 15 -26.87 -5.85 20.88
CA THR A 15 -25.61 -5.86 21.65
C THR A 15 -24.43 -6.38 20.84
N PHE A 16 -24.66 -7.35 19.95
CA PHE A 16 -23.61 -7.81 18.99
C PHE A 16 -23.25 -6.74 17.98
N ASN A 17 -24.22 -5.98 17.44
CA ASN A 17 -23.95 -4.87 16.55
C ASN A 17 -23.24 -3.70 17.26
N LEU A 18 -23.61 -3.38 18.50
CA LEU A 18 -22.95 -2.32 19.27
C LEU A 18 -21.50 -2.72 19.67
N SER A 19 -21.24 -3.97 20.00
CA SER A 19 -19.89 -4.44 20.31
C SER A 19 -19.01 -4.52 19.05
N ALA A 20 -19.55 -4.91 17.89
CA ALA A 20 -18.86 -4.86 16.62
C ALA A 20 -18.55 -3.43 16.21
N GLN A 21 -19.50 -2.51 16.36
CA GLN A 21 -19.33 -1.10 16.01
C GLN A 21 -18.32 -0.39 16.93
N ALA A 22 -18.31 -0.70 18.24
CA ALA A 22 -17.30 -0.20 19.17
C ALA A 22 -15.88 -0.75 18.86
N GLN A 23 -15.77 -1.92 18.25
CA GLN A 23 -14.49 -2.51 17.85
C GLN A 23 -13.89 -1.81 16.61
N TYR A 24 -14.73 -1.16 15.78
CA TYR A 24 -14.29 -0.41 14.60
C TYR A 24 -13.82 1.03 14.91
N GLU A 25 -14.22 1.61 16.04
CA GLU A 25 -13.90 3.01 16.38
C GLU A 25 -12.48 3.24 16.91
N ASP A 26 -11.80 2.19 17.38
CA ASP A 26 -10.49 2.29 18.04
C ASP A 26 -9.34 1.71 17.20
N ARG A 27 -9.38 1.81 15.88
CA ARG A 27 -8.32 1.31 15.00
C ARG A 27 -7.89 2.36 13.98
N ILE A 28 -6.64 2.24 13.54
CA ILE A 28 -6.11 2.88 12.35
C ILE A 28 -6.11 1.86 11.21
N LEU A 29 -6.69 2.19 10.09
CA LEU A 29 -6.70 1.36 8.89
C LEU A 29 -5.65 1.86 7.91
N SER A 30 -4.64 1.03 7.63
CA SER A 30 -3.57 1.32 6.71
C SER A 30 -3.67 0.44 5.47
N MET A 31 -3.49 1.01 4.28
CA MET A 31 -3.51 0.30 3.00
C MET A 31 -2.21 0.55 2.26
N PHE A 32 -1.73 -0.45 1.50
CA PHE A 32 -0.68 -0.26 0.51
C PHE A 32 -1.12 -0.83 -0.84
N TRP A 33 -0.76 -0.14 -1.94
CA TRP A 33 -1.01 -0.62 -3.28
C TRP A 33 0.03 -0.10 -4.28
N ASN A 34 0.70 -1.00 -5.00
CA ASN A 34 1.46 -0.64 -6.19
C ASN A 34 0.47 -0.38 -7.33
N LEU A 35 0.49 0.84 -7.89
CA LEU A 35 -0.48 1.30 -8.90
C LEU A 35 -0.06 0.99 -10.35
N GLU A 36 1.01 0.25 -10.55
CA GLU A 36 1.54 -0.15 -11.87
C GLU A 36 1.67 1.03 -12.85
N ASN A 37 2.82 1.72 -12.85
CA ASN A 37 3.13 2.80 -13.78
C ASN A 37 2.02 3.87 -13.86
N PHE A 38 1.74 4.51 -12.74
CA PHE A 38 0.73 5.58 -12.67
C PHE A 38 1.35 6.93 -13.08
N PHE A 39 1.52 7.10 -14.39
CA PHE A 39 2.06 8.30 -15.04
C PHE A 39 0.94 9.28 -15.42
N SER A 40 1.30 10.54 -15.60
CA SER A 40 0.51 11.52 -16.34
C SER A 40 0.42 11.10 -17.81
N CYS A 41 -0.34 11.83 -18.64
CA CYS A 41 -0.42 11.53 -20.07
C CYS A 41 0.47 12.49 -20.90
N LYS A 42 1.42 13.18 -20.26
CA LYS A 42 2.29 14.15 -20.86
C LYS A 42 3.75 13.69 -20.72
N ASP A 43 4.59 14.11 -21.63
CA ASP A 43 6.03 13.97 -21.57
C ASP A 43 6.61 15.26 -20.97
N ASP A 44 6.43 15.43 -19.66
CA ASP A 44 6.86 16.64 -18.93
C ASP A 44 7.70 16.31 -17.68
N GLY A 45 8.01 15.02 -17.45
CA GLY A 45 8.89 14.53 -16.41
C GLY A 45 10.33 14.35 -16.86
N THR A 46 11.16 13.81 -15.97
CA THR A 46 12.60 13.55 -16.19
C THR A 46 12.94 12.06 -16.28
N GLY A 47 11.97 11.18 -16.10
CA GLY A 47 12.15 9.73 -16.09
C GLY A 47 12.27 9.14 -17.49
N GLU A 48 13.06 8.06 -17.62
CA GLU A 48 13.21 7.33 -18.90
C GLU A 48 11.87 6.73 -19.41
N ALA A 49 10.91 6.50 -18.51
CA ALA A 49 9.60 5.94 -18.87
C ALA A 49 8.54 7.01 -19.18
N ASP A 50 8.82 8.28 -18.95
CA ASP A 50 7.86 9.37 -19.11
C ASP A 50 7.29 9.43 -20.52
N TYR A 51 8.17 9.50 -21.54
CA TYR A 51 7.74 9.45 -22.94
C TYR A 51 6.99 8.16 -23.29
N GLU A 52 7.39 6.99 -22.76
CA GLU A 52 6.70 5.72 -23.01
C GLU A 52 5.23 5.79 -22.59
N PHE A 53 4.95 6.45 -21.46
CA PHE A 53 3.61 6.65 -20.90
C PHE A 53 2.98 8.00 -21.24
N SER A 54 3.41 8.65 -22.33
CA SER A 54 2.72 9.82 -22.88
C SER A 54 1.66 9.44 -23.91
N ALA A 55 0.89 10.43 -24.37
CA ALA A 55 -0.13 10.22 -25.40
C ALA A 55 0.50 9.82 -26.75
N GLU A 56 1.67 10.34 -27.08
CA GLU A 56 2.46 10.11 -28.29
C GLU A 56 3.40 8.92 -28.15
N GLY A 57 3.65 8.46 -26.91
CA GLY A 57 4.56 7.38 -26.61
C GLY A 57 4.01 5.99 -26.97
N LYS A 58 4.85 4.96 -26.78
CA LYS A 58 4.55 3.58 -27.16
C LYS A 58 3.26 3.01 -26.52
N ARG A 59 2.88 3.50 -25.36
CA ARG A 59 1.67 3.08 -24.65
C ARG A 59 0.42 3.81 -25.11
N HIS A 60 0.57 4.92 -25.86
CA HIS A 60 -0.56 5.78 -26.19
C HIS A 60 -1.39 6.10 -24.94
N TRP A 61 -0.69 6.54 -23.87
CA TRP A 61 -1.30 6.81 -22.58
C TRP A 61 -2.04 8.13 -22.58
N THR A 62 -3.25 8.12 -23.16
CA THR A 62 -4.06 9.31 -23.35
C THR A 62 -4.73 9.78 -22.06
N SER A 63 -5.16 11.03 -22.04
CA SER A 63 -5.94 11.63 -20.95
C SER A 63 -7.17 10.77 -20.57
N SER A 64 -7.86 10.23 -21.58
CA SER A 64 -9.01 9.32 -21.34
C SER A 64 -8.60 8.07 -20.56
N ARG A 65 -7.48 7.44 -20.89
CA ARG A 65 -6.96 6.26 -20.18
C ARG A 65 -6.50 6.60 -18.77
N PHE A 66 -5.85 7.75 -18.61
CA PHE A 66 -5.44 8.26 -17.30
C PHE A 66 -6.64 8.43 -16.36
N TYR A 67 -7.67 9.16 -16.79
CA TYR A 67 -8.86 9.36 -15.95
C TYR A 67 -9.69 8.09 -15.76
N ALA A 68 -9.70 7.18 -16.72
CA ALA A 68 -10.30 5.86 -16.54
C ALA A 68 -9.59 5.08 -15.42
N LYS A 69 -8.24 5.11 -15.38
CA LYS A 69 -7.45 4.49 -14.31
C LYS A 69 -7.68 5.19 -12.96
N CYS A 70 -7.72 6.53 -12.92
CA CYS A 70 -8.10 7.27 -11.71
C CYS A 70 -9.46 6.83 -11.15
N SER A 71 -10.46 6.70 -12.03
CA SER A 71 -11.79 6.22 -11.66
C SER A 71 -11.77 4.80 -11.12
N ALA A 72 -11.01 3.90 -11.75
CA ALA A 72 -10.87 2.51 -11.31
C ALA A 72 -10.16 2.40 -9.95
N ILE A 73 -9.07 3.15 -9.74
CA ILE A 73 -8.36 3.23 -8.46
C ILE A 73 -9.31 3.72 -7.36
N SER A 74 -10.02 4.82 -7.61
CA SER A 74 -10.97 5.38 -6.64
C SER A 74 -12.06 4.39 -6.26
N LYS A 75 -12.68 3.71 -7.24
CA LYS A 75 -13.69 2.69 -6.99
C LYS A 75 -13.14 1.52 -6.17
N ALA A 76 -11.91 1.10 -6.46
CA ALA A 76 -11.23 0.05 -5.72
C ALA A 76 -10.98 0.44 -4.26
N MET A 77 -10.55 1.68 -4.02
CA MET A 77 -10.37 2.21 -2.67
C MET A 77 -11.69 2.29 -1.90
N PHE A 78 -12.79 2.72 -2.53
CA PHE A 78 -14.12 2.70 -1.91
C PHE A 78 -14.60 1.29 -1.63
N TRP A 79 -14.41 0.35 -2.56
CA TRP A 79 -14.76 -1.05 -2.35
C TRP A 79 -13.99 -1.63 -1.14
N THR A 80 -12.70 -1.28 -1.02
CA THR A 80 -11.89 -1.65 0.16
C THR A 80 -12.47 -1.01 1.42
N GLY A 81 -12.78 0.29 1.39
CA GLY A 81 -13.39 0.98 2.51
C GLY A 81 -14.70 0.35 2.97
N ASP A 82 -15.59 0.00 2.03
CA ASP A 82 -16.84 -0.68 2.33
C ASP A 82 -16.60 -2.07 2.96
N SER A 83 -15.59 -2.80 2.48
CA SER A 83 -15.24 -4.13 3.01
C SER A 83 -14.73 -4.10 4.45
N PHE A 84 -14.10 -2.99 4.85
CA PHE A 84 -13.55 -2.79 6.20
C PHE A 84 -14.39 -1.84 7.06
N GLY A 85 -15.53 -1.35 6.57
CA GLY A 85 -16.43 -0.44 7.27
C GLY A 85 -15.92 0.99 7.46
N ALA A 86 -14.74 1.32 6.94
CA ALA A 86 -14.16 2.67 6.93
C ALA A 86 -13.14 2.83 5.80
N MET A 87 -13.02 4.03 5.24
CA MET A 87 -11.93 4.34 4.32
C MET A 87 -10.60 4.34 5.06
N PRO A 88 -9.52 3.81 4.45
CA PRO A 88 -8.21 3.78 5.10
C PRO A 88 -7.76 5.17 5.57
N ASP A 89 -7.17 5.24 6.77
CA ASP A 89 -6.60 6.46 7.35
C ASP A 89 -5.30 6.84 6.68
N VAL A 90 -4.55 5.82 6.25
CA VAL A 90 -3.26 5.93 5.58
C VAL A 90 -3.24 5.01 4.37
N ILE A 91 -2.80 5.53 3.22
CA ILE A 91 -2.62 4.75 2.00
C ILE A 91 -1.23 5.00 1.45
N GLY A 92 -0.35 3.99 1.54
CA GLY A 92 0.91 3.96 0.82
C GLY A 92 0.66 3.54 -0.63
N VAL A 93 1.30 4.21 -1.57
CA VAL A 93 1.25 3.83 -2.98
C VAL A 93 2.65 3.80 -3.58
N ALA A 94 2.83 2.97 -4.59
CA ALA A 94 4.06 2.88 -5.36
C ALA A 94 3.80 2.97 -6.87
N GLU A 95 4.86 3.19 -7.63
CA GLU A 95 4.84 3.41 -9.08
C GLU A 95 4.00 4.62 -9.49
N VAL A 96 4.09 5.69 -8.73
CA VAL A 96 3.49 6.99 -9.07
C VAL A 96 4.58 7.90 -9.65
N GLU A 97 4.25 8.60 -10.71
CA GLU A 97 5.20 9.52 -11.37
C GLU A 97 5.56 10.70 -10.47
N ASN A 98 4.55 11.40 -9.97
CA ASN A 98 4.75 12.64 -9.21
C ASN A 98 3.53 12.98 -8.32
N ARG A 99 3.66 14.09 -7.58
CA ARG A 99 2.58 14.59 -6.72
C ARG A 99 1.33 14.99 -7.51
N GLU A 100 1.48 15.49 -8.75
CA GLU A 100 0.37 15.99 -9.55
C GLU A 100 -0.59 14.86 -9.95
N VAL A 101 -0.09 13.68 -10.33
CA VAL A 101 -0.97 12.55 -10.67
C VAL A 101 -1.83 12.13 -9.48
N LEU A 102 -1.30 12.21 -8.25
CA LEU A 102 -2.06 11.94 -7.03
C LEU A 102 -3.09 13.03 -6.73
N GLN A 103 -2.75 14.31 -6.95
CA GLN A 103 -3.69 15.41 -6.83
C GLN A 103 -4.85 15.28 -7.84
N ARG A 104 -4.55 14.88 -9.06
CA ARG A 104 -5.57 14.62 -10.09
C ARG A 104 -6.44 13.44 -9.69
N LEU A 105 -5.85 12.31 -9.22
CA LEU A 105 -6.60 11.17 -8.71
C LEU A 105 -7.61 11.60 -7.64
N ILE A 106 -7.15 12.34 -6.62
CA ILE A 106 -8.02 12.77 -5.51
C ILE A 106 -9.10 13.75 -6.02
N ASN A 107 -8.71 14.79 -6.76
CA ASN A 107 -9.58 15.91 -7.08
C ASN A 107 -10.62 15.61 -8.16
N THR A 108 -10.35 14.64 -9.05
CA THR A 108 -11.24 14.30 -10.17
C THR A 108 -12.13 13.09 -9.91
N THR A 109 -12.01 12.47 -8.73
CA THR A 109 -12.79 11.29 -8.35
C THR A 109 -13.58 11.51 -7.06
N GLY A 110 -14.29 10.49 -6.61
CA GLY A 110 -14.99 10.47 -5.32
C GLY A 110 -14.09 10.71 -4.12
N LEU A 111 -12.78 10.39 -4.23
CA LEU A 111 -11.78 10.58 -3.17
C LEU A 111 -11.66 12.03 -2.69
N ARG A 112 -12.11 13.00 -3.49
CA ARG A 112 -12.17 14.42 -3.07
C ARG A 112 -12.95 14.61 -1.77
N LYS A 113 -13.98 13.79 -1.53
CA LYS A 113 -14.80 13.85 -0.32
C LYS A 113 -14.05 13.34 0.91
N GLU A 114 -13.08 12.46 0.72
CA GLU A 114 -12.29 11.83 1.77
C GLU A 114 -11.18 12.72 2.34
N LYS A 115 -10.90 13.86 1.67
CA LYS A 115 -9.96 14.90 2.13
C LYS A 115 -8.55 14.39 2.42
N TYR A 116 -8.05 13.44 1.63
CA TYR A 116 -6.67 12.96 1.75
C TYR A 116 -5.65 14.08 1.53
N SER A 117 -4.67 14.13 2.41
CA SER A 117 -3.43 14.90 2.22
C SER A 117 -2.35 14.00 1.64
N ILE A 118 -1.36 14.57 0.93
CA ILE A 118 -0.32 13.83 0.23
C ILE A 118 1.04 14.13 0.86
N VAL A 119 1.84 13.09 1.10
CA VAL A 119 3.29 13.17 1.28
C VAL A 119 3.94 12.48 0.10
N HIS A 120 4.79 13.20 -0.63
CA HIS A 120 5.50 12.73 -1.81
C HIS A 120 6.78 13.51 -1.99
N TYR A 121 7.83 12.83 -2.43
CA TYR A 121 9.13 13.39 -2.81
C TYR A 121 9.58 12.69 -4.09
N ASP A 122 10.16 13.47 -5.01
CA ASP A 122 10.78 12.94 -6.21
C ASP A 122 12.07 12.20 -5.82
N SER A 123 12.26 11.01 -6.36
CA SER A 123 13.42 10.16 -6.09
C SER A 123 14.36 10.11 -7.30
N PRO A 124 15.61 9.64 -7.12
CA PRO A 124 16.55 9.48 -8.23
C PRO A 124 16.28 8.22 -9.10
N ASP A 125 15.10 7.62 -9.03
CA ASP A 125 14.76 6.47 -9.88
C ASP A 125 14.75 6.86 -11.35
N LYS A 126 15.47 6.11 -12.18
CA LYS A 126 15.63 6.44 -13.60
C LYS A 126 14.34 6.34 -14.42
N ARG A 127 13.39 5.52 -13.99
CA ARG A 127 12.09 5.41 -14.67
C ARG A 127 11.20 6.61 -14.39
N GLY A 128 11.49 7.39 -13.32
CA GLY A 128 10.65 8.49 -12.87
C GLY A 128 9.41 7.99 -12.12
N ILE A 129 9.57 6.97 -11.28
CA ILE A 129 8.49 6.47 -10.42
C ILE A 129 8.89 6.54 -8.96
N ASP A 130 7.92 6.85 -8.12
CA ASP A 130 8.11 7.11 -6.70
C ASP A 130 7.17 6.29 -5.82
N VAL A 131 7.37 6.44 -4.52
CA VAL A 131 6.40 6.08 -3.50
C VAL A 131 5.76 7.33 -2.91
N ALA A 132 4.52 7.20 -2.46
CA ALA A 132 3.81 8.29 -1.80
C ALA A 132 2.93 7.76 -0.68
N LEU A 133 2.44 8.69 0.15
CA LEU A 133 1.53 8.40 1.23
C LEU A 133 0.38 9.39 1.21
N LEU A 134 -0.85 8.87 1.18
CA LEU A 134 -2.08 9.62 1.37
C LEU A 134 -2.55 9.38 2.81
N TRP A 135 -3.05 10.43 3.47
CA TRP A 135 -3.49 10.31 4.86
C TRP A 135 -4.65 11.25 5.20
N LYS A 136 -5.48 10.85 6.15
CA LYS A 136 -6.63 11.61 6.63
C LYS A 136 -6.27 12.42 7.89
N ARG A 137 -6.56 13.72 7.85
CA ARG A 137 -6.37 14.61 8.99
C ARG A 137 -7.36 14.39 10.14
N GLU A 138 -8.35 13.59 9.92
CA GLU A 138 -9.37 13.28 10.92
C GLU A 138 -8.73 12.56 12.12
N ASN A 139 -8.05 11.44 11.86
CA ASN A 139 -7.48 10.56 12.88
C ASN A 139 -5.97 10.75 13.11
N LEU A 140 -5.28 11.43 12.20
CA LEU A 140 -3.84 11.60 12.23
C LEU A 140 -3.43 13.07 12.13
N GLU A 141 -2.25 13.39 12.67
CA GLU A 141 -1.57 14.67 12.53
C GLU A 141 -0.15 14.41 12.02
N LEU A 142 0.22 14.99 10.88
CA LEU A 142 1.58 14.87 10.34
C LEU A 142 2.53 15.74 11.16
N LEU A 143 3.50 15.11 11.83
CA LEU A 143 4.54 15.78 12.61
C LEU A 143 5.74 16.16 11.74
N SER A 144 6.19 15.21 10.92
CA SER A 144 7.29 15.42 9.98
C SER A 144 7.28 14.37 8.87
N SER A 145 7.93 14.67 7.74
CA SER A 145 8.19 13.69 6.70
C SER A 145 9.51 13.95 6.01
N LYS A 146 10.12 12.90 5.45
CA LYS A 146 11.36 13.01 4.67
C LYS A 146 11.51 11.85 3.68
N ALA A 147 12.25 12.11 2.59
CA ALA A 147 12.80 11.08 1.72
C ALA A 147 14.14 10.59 2.27
N CYS A 148 14.33 9.29 2.34
CA CYS A 148 15.55 8.68 2.84
C CYS A 148 16.24 7.93 1.68
N HIS A 149 17.26 8.57 1.07
CA HIS A 149 17.97 8.02 -0.07
C HIS A 149 18.73 6.73 0.26
N VAL A 150 18.76 5.81 -0.69
CA VAL A 150 19.66 4.63 -0.69
C VAL A 150 20.96 5.05 -1.35
N GLN A 151 21.95 5.40 -0.55
CA GLN A 151 23.21 5.97 -1.04
C GLN A 151 23.89 5.11 -2.10
N GLY A 152 24.39 5.76 -3.17
CA GLY A 152 25.12 5.09 -4.26
C GLY A 152 24.23 4.18 -5.13
N MET A 153 22.93 4.42 -5.16
CA MET A 153 21.99 3.71 -6.01
C MET A 153 20.88 4.64 -6.49
N ALA A 154 20.70 4.77 -7.81
CA ALA A 154 19.57 5.46 -8.40
C ALA A 154 18.34 4.54 -8.33
N THR A 155 17.52 4.74 -7.31
CA THR A 155 16.30 3.98 -7.03
C THR A 155 15.33 4.84 -6.24
N ARG A 156 14.11 4.34 -6.04
CA ARG A 156 13.11 5.00 -5.19
C ARG A 156 13.65 5.22 -3.80
N ASP A 157 13.33 6.36 -3.24
CA ASP A 157 13.60 6.66 -1.85
C ASP A 157 12.69 5.90 -0.91
N ILE A 158 13.14 5.73 0.32
CA ILE A 158 12.30 5.27 1.42
C ILE A 158 11.59 6.51 1.98
N LEU A 159 10.26 6.55 1.88
CA LEU A 159 9.46 7.64 2.41
C LEU A 159 9.19 7.39 3.89
N LEU A 160 9.57 8.33 4.75
CA LEU A 160 9.22 8.32 6.17
C LEU A 160 8.22 9.45 6.45
N ALA A 161 7.12 9.12 7.14
CA ALA A 161 6.17 10.08 7.69
C ALA A 161 5.92 9.76 9.18
N ARG A 162 6.22 10.71 10.05
CA ARG A 162 5.93 10.63 11.50
C ARG A 162 4.60 11.32 11.75
N MET A 163 3.69 10.64 12.41
CA MET A 163 2.35 11.12 12.66
C MET A 163 1.96 10.91 14.12
N ARG A 164 1.13 11.78 14.64
CA ARG A 164 0.43 11.57 15.91
C ARG A 164 -0.93 10.95 15.63
N ASN A 165 -1.19 9.81 16.26
CA ASN A 165 -2.52 9.22 16.29
C ASN A 165 -3.39 10.00 17.27
N LYS A 166 -4.50 10.57 16.80
CA LYS A 166 -5.40 11.39 17.62
C LYS A 166 -6.29 10.57 18.53
N LEU A 167 -6.42 9.25 18.29
CA LEU A 167 -7.25 8.38 19.12
C LEU A 167 -6.61 8.11 20.49
N ASP A 168 -5.28 7.99 20.55
CA ASP A 168 -4.56 7.68 21.78
C ASP A 168 -3.43 8.68 22.11
N GLY A 169 -3.15 9.63 21.21
CA GLY A 169 -2.11 10.66 21.36
C GLY A 169 -0.68 10.17 21.10
N GLU A 170 -0.50 8.89 20.77
CA GLU A 170 0.82 8.28 20.56
C GLU A 170 1.38 8.61 19.18
N GLU A 171 2.70 8.61 19.08
CA GLU A 171 3.39 8.79 17.81
C GLU A 171 3.49 7.47 17.05
N MET A 172 3.25 7.53 15.73
CA MET A 172 3.41 6.43 14.78
C MET A 172 4.29 6.88 13.62
N ALA A 173 5.17 6.02 13.15
CA ALA A 173 5.96 6.25 11.95
C ALA A 173 5.50 5.32 10.84
N PHE A 174 5.06 5.89 9.73
CA PHE A 174 4.74 5.17 8.50
C PHE A 174 5.91 5.28 7.54
N ILE A 175 6.40 4.14 7.09
CA ILE A 175 7.50 4.05 6.13
C ILE A 175 6.97 3.35 4.88
N VAL A 176 7.07 4.02 3.73
CA VAL A 176 6.65 3.45 2.45
C VAL A 176 7.88 3.11 1.63
N VAL A 177 7.92 1.88 1.10
CA VAL A 177 9.04 1.38 0.29
C VAL A 177 8.56 0.79 -1.04
N HIS A 178 9.42 0.89 -2.07
CA HIS A 178 9.36 0.10 -3.27
C HIS A 178 10.78 -0.35 -3.60
N LEU A 179 11.14 -1.55 -3.16
CA LEU A 179 12.50 -2.06 -3.25
C LEU A 179 12.85 -2.45 -4.71
N PRO A 180 14.15 -2.56 -5.05
CA PRO A 180 14.59 -2.93 -6.38
C PRO A 180 14.04 -4.27 -6.86
N SER A 181 13.53 -4.30 -8.10
CA SER A 181 12.94 -5.48 -8.73
C SER A 181 13.92 -6.66 -8.83
N LYS A 182 13.36 -7.89 -8.86
CA LYS A 182 14.09 -9.13 -9.21
C LYS A 182 14.50 -9.20 -10.69
N TYR A 183 14.14 -8.24 -11.51
CA TYR A 183 14.55 -8.23 -12.93
C TYR A 183 16.08 -8.25 -13.03
N GLY A 184 16.60 -9.24 -13.75
CA GLY A 184 18.05 -9.53 -13.77
C GLY A 184 18.50 -10.65 -12.80
N GLY A 185 17.57 -11.27 -12.07
CA GLY A 185 17.81 -12.44 -11.22
C GLY A 185 18.81 -12.16 -10.09
N GLY A 186 19.71 -13.12 -9.80
CA GLY A 186 20.70 -13.01 -8.72
C GLY A 186 21.63 -11.80 -8.84
N LYS A 187 21.83 -11.25 -10.06
CA LYS A 187 22.68 -10.07 -10.28
C LYS A 187 22.13 -8.79 -9.62
N THR A 188 20.88 -8.77 -9.23
CA THR A 188 20.21 -7.61 -8.58
C THR A 188 19.90 -7.84 -7.10
N ALA A 189 20.21 -9.00 -6.53
CA ALA A 189 19.95 -9.32 -5.12
C ALA A 189 20.60 -8.31 -4.18
N TRP A 190 21.87 -7.96 -4.40
CA TRP A 190 22.60 -6.98 -3.60
C TRP A 190 21.90 -5.61 -3.51
N LYS A 191 21.12 -5.24 -4.54
CA LYS A 191 20.37 -3.98 -4.53
C LYS A 191 19.25 -3.99 -3.48
N ARG A 192 18.54 -5.13 -3.38
CA ARG A 192 17.48 -5.31 -2.35
C ARG A 192 18.10 -5.39 -0.97
N GLU A 193 19.23 -6.09 -0.81
CA GLU A 193 19.97 -6.14 0.46
C GLU A 193 20.39 -4.74 0.93
N LYS A 194 20.93 -3.94 0.01
CA LYS A 194 21.35 -2.56 0.31
C LYS A 194 20.16 -1.66 0.67
N ALA A 195 19.03 -1.81 -0.03
CA ALA A 195 17.83 -1.08 0.28
C ALA A 195 17.18 -1.53 1.60
N ALA A 196 17.19 -2.85 1.90
CA ALA A 196 16.74 -3.38 3.18
C ALA A 196 17.63 -2.91 4.34
N GLU A 197 18.95 -2.82 4.14
CA GLU A 197 19.87 -2.25 5.13
C GLU A 197 19.54 -0.78 5.39
N ARG A 198 19.28 -0.01 4.32
CA ARG A 198 18.87 1.39 4.48
C ARG A 198 17.54 1.53 5.22
N LEU A 199 16.56 0.67 4.91
CA LEU A 199 15.29 0.61 5.63
C LEU A 199 15.51 0.32 7.11
N ARG A 200 16.37 -0.62 7.46
CA ARG A 200 16.73 -0.93 8.85
C ARG A 200 17.30 0.30 9.57
N GLN A 201 18.25 1.01 8.93
CA GLN A 201 18.85 2.22 9.49
C GLN A 201 17.81 3.33 9.73
N VAL A 202 16.84 3.48 8.81
CA VAL A 202 15.74 4.44 8.96
C VAL A 202 14.87 4.07 10.16
N ALA A 203 14.50 2.80 10.28
CA ALA A 203 13.70 2.31 11.39
C ALA A 203 14.43 2.42 12.74
N ASP A 204 15.72 2.08 12.79
CA ASP A 204 16.57 2.26 13.99
C ASP A 204 16.62 3.73 14.42
N SER A 205 16.82 4.67 13.47
CA SER A 205 16.84 6.10 13.78
C SER A 205 15.52 6.55 14.41
N VAL A 206 14.41 6.16 13.82
CA VAL A 206 13.07 6.50 14.32
C VAL A 206 12.83 5.92 15.72
N CYS A 207 13.25 4.68 15.96
CA CYS A 207 13.14 4.03 17.26
C CYS A 207 14.00 4.73 18.32
N ASN A 208 15.25 5.08 17.98
CA ASN A 208 16.17 5.80 18.86
C ASN A 208 15.70 7.22 19.19
N GLU A 209 14.92 7.84 18.30
CA GLU A 209 14.26 9.12 18.54
C GLU A 209 12.99 9.01 19.42
N GLY A 210 12.66 7.79 19.87
CA GLY A 210 11.59 7.52 20.83
C GLY A 210 10.26 7.04 20.24
N CYS A 211 10.10 6.99 18.90
CA CYS A 211 8.90 6.46 18.29
C CYS A 211 8.94 4.91 18.31
N LYS A 212 8.03 4.30 19.07
CA LYS A 212 7.96 2.85 19.27
C LYS A 212 7.00 2.15 18.32
N ARG A 213 6.15 2.88 17.60
CA ARG A 213 5.15 2.33 16.69
C ARG A 213 5.58 2.62 15.26
N ILE A 214 6.30 1.69 14.67
CA ILE A 214 6.77 1.79 13.28
C ILE A 214 5.97 0.82 12.43
N ILE A 215 5.40 1.32 11.35
CA ILE A 215 4.69 0.55 10.32
C ILE A 215 5.43 0.76 9.01
N VAL A 216 6.00 -0.30 8.46
CA VAL A 216 6.58 -0.31 7.12
C VAL A 216 5.59 -0.99 6.19
N MET A 217 5.32 -0.37 5.07
CA MET A 217 4.47 -0.92 4.01
C MET A 217 5.13 -0.74 2.66
N GLY A 218 4.94 -1.66 1.74
CA GLY A 218 5.51 -1.50 0.42
C GLY A 218 5.55 -2.74 -0.44
N ASP A 219 6.00 -2.51 -1.67
CA ASP A 219 6.43 -3.55 -2.59
C ASP A 219 7.91 -3.86 -2.32
N PHE A 220 8.16 -4.99 -1.68
CA PHE A 220 9.50 -5.46 -1.34
C PHE A 220 10.18 -6.19 -2.49
N ASN A 221 9.45 -6.47 -3.58
CA ASN A 221 9.94 -7.19 -4.75
C ASN A 221 10.60 -8.53 -4.43
N ASP A 222 10.30 -9.10 -3.27
CA ASP A 222 10.70 -10.44 -2.82
C ASP A 222 9.72 -11.01 -1.80
N VAL A 223 9.76 -12.31 -1.57
CA VAL A 223 8.89 -13.00 -0.61
C VAL A 223 9.33 -12.76 0.84
N PRO A 224 8.45 -12.93 1.84
CA PRO A 224 8.76 -12.70 3.26
C PRO A 224 10.02 -13.40 3.77
N SER A 225 10.27 -14.62 3.29
CA SER A 225 11.41 -15.45 3.69
C SER A 225 12.73 -15.09 3.01
N ALA A 226 12.79 -14.02 2.18
CA ALA A 226 14.00 -13.66 1.48
C ALA A 226 15.11 -13.23 2.44
N GLU A 227 16.33 -13.73 2.21
CA GLU A 227 17.51 -13.48 3.05
C GLU A 227 17.81 -11.98 3.24
N ALA A 228 17.53 -11.16 2.21
CA ALA A 228 17.71 -9.72 2.27
C ALA A 228 16.96 -9.06 3.44
N PHE A 229 15.86 -9.66 3.92
CA PHE A 229 15.02 -9.11 4.98
C PHE A 229 15.35 -9.62 6.38
N ALA A 230 16.22 -10.64 6.52
CA ALA A 230 16.66 -11.15 7.84
C ALA A 230 17.21 -10.03 8.75
N ARG A 231 17.86 -9.03 8.14
CA ARG A 231 18.43 -7.88 8.86
C ARG A 231 17.39 -6.92 9.45
N LEU A 232 16.14 -7.00 9.06
CA LEU A 232 15.06 -6.16 9.63
C LEU A 232 14.70 -6.62 11.05
N SER A 233 14.86 -7.94 11.33
CA SER A 233 14.73 -8.48 12.68
C SER A 233 15.98 -8.14 13.54
N PRO A 234 15.85 -8.02 14.88
CA PRO A 234 14.60 -8.21 15.64
C PRO A 234 13.75 -6.92 15.78
N LEU A 235 14.17 -5.78 15.21
CA LEU A 235 13.45 -4.51 15.38
C LEU A 235 12.05 -4.56 14.76
N LEU A 236 11.95 -5.16 13.57
CA LEU A 236 10.70 -5.27 12.83
C LEU A 236 10.29 -6.74 12.69
N VAL A 237 8.99 -6.98 12.81
CA VAL A 237 8.32 -8.27 12.62
C VAL A 237 7.51 -8.19 11.33
N ASN A 238 7.63 -9.22 10.47
CA ASN A 238 6.81 -9.33 9.27
C ASN A 238 5.43 -9.90 9.62
N VAL A 239 4.41 -9.05 9.58
CA VAL A 239 3.03 -9.46 9.87
C VAL A 239 2.33 -10.13 8.67
N SER A 240 3.05 -10.29 7.55
CA SER A 240 2.55 -10.93 6.33
C SER A 240 2.85 -12.42 6.25
N GLU A 241 3.73 -12.96 7.12
CA GLU A 241 4.24 -14.33 7.01
C GLU A 241 3.16 -15.41 7.04
N GLU A 242 2.12 -15.22 7.86
CA GLU A 242 1.05 -16.21 7.96
C GLU A 242 0.22 -16.32 6.67
N LEU A 243 0.09 -15.23 5.91
CA LEU A 243 -0.56 -15.25 4.60
C LEU A 243 0.31 -15.97 3.56
N ASP A 244 1.64 -15.72 3.58
CA ASP A 244 2.59 -16.39 2.71
C ASP A 244 2.61 -17.91 2.95
N LYS A 245 2.65 -18.34 4.21
CA LYS A 245 2.57 -19.77 4.61
C LYS A 245 1.28 -20.46 4.13
N LYS A 246 0.18 -19.70 3.99
CA LYS A 246 -1.10 -20.18 3.43
C LYS A 246 -1.11 -20.21 1.90
N GLY A 247 -0.02 -19.76 1.23
CA GLY A 247 0.08 -19.67 -0.23
C GLY A 247 -0.70 -18.50 -0.83
N GLU A 248 -1.07 -17.51 0.00
CA GLU A 248 -1.66 -16.26 -0.46
C GLU A 248 -0.59 -15.34 -1.06
N GLY A 249 -1.00 -14.45 -1.95
CA GLY A 249 -0.05 -13.52 -2.59
C GLY A 249 -0.73 -12.31 -3.18
N THR A 250 0.07 -11.30 -3.46
CA THR A 250 -0.37 -10.02 -4.01
C THR A 250 -0.14 -9.92 -5.51
N ILE A 251 0.83 -10.66 -6.05
CA ILE A 251 1.11 -10.77 -7.49
C ILE A 251 1.05 -12.22 -7.93
N ARG A 252 0.59 -12.44 -9.18
CA ARG A 252 0.57 -13.79 -9.74
C ARG A 252 1.51 -13.92 -10.93
N PHE A 253 2.50 -14.78 -10.79
CA PHE A 253 3.50 -15.05 -11.82
C PHE A 253 3.57 -16.55 -12.12
N ASN A 254 3.50 -16.94 -13.42
CA ASN A 254 3.51 -18.33 -13.87
C ASN A 254 2.52 -19.23 -13.08
N GLY A 255 1.30 -18.73 -12.83
CA GLY A 255 0.25 -19.46 -12.14
C GLY A 255 0.40 -19.55 -10.62
N LYS A 256 1.48 -19.05 -10.04
CA LYS A 256 1.74 -19.03 -8.60
C LYS A 256 1.55 -17.64 -8.03
N TRP A 257 0.90 -17.57 -6.86
CA TRP A 257 0.83 -16.36 -6.09
C TRP A 257 2.14 -16.15 -5.32
N ASN A 258 2.61 -14.92 -5.29
CA ASN A 258 3.77 -14.50 -4.49
C ASN A 258 3.33 -13.30 -3.66
N LEU A 259 3.67 -13.30 -2.39
CA LEU A 259 3.42 -12.20 -1.47
C LEU A 259 4.66 -11.31 -1.47
N ILE A 260 4.60 -10.18 -2.19
CA ILE A 260 5.71 -9.23 -2.30
C ILE A 260 5.35 -7.84 -1.78
N ASP A 261 4.06 -7.56 -1.66
CA ASP A 261 3.55 -6.36 -0.99
C ASP A 261 3.27 -6.71 0.48
N MET A 262 3.98 -6.09 1.40
CA MET A 262 4.03 -6.53 2.79
C MET A 262 3.86 -5.39 3.77
N PHE A 263 3.50 -5.77 4.99
CA PHE A 263 3.62 -4.94 6.18
C PHE A 263 4.63 -5.53 7.17
N TRP A 264 5.44 -4.65 7.73
CA TRP A 264 6.31 -4.94 8.87
C TRP A 264 6.02 -3.94 9.96
N THR A 265 6.05 -4.38 11.22
CA THR A 265 5.79 -3.52 12.38
C THR A 265 6.83 -3.76 13.46
N THR A 266 6.99 -2.80 14.38
CA THR A 266 7.71 -3.08 15.64
C THR A 266 7.03 -4.19 16.39
N ALA A 267 7.81 -4.98 17.16
CA ALA A 267 7.32 -6.17 17.85
C ALA A 267 6.12 -5.87 18.79
N ASP A 268 6.20 -4.77 19.54
CA ASP A 268 5.12 -4.35 20.44
C ASP A 268 3.78 -4.07 19.74
N LEU A 269 3.83 -3.73 18.45
CA LEU A 269 2.65 -3.43 17.66
C LEU A 269 2.10 -4.66 16.93
N ALA A 270 2.95 -5.65 16.64
CA ALA A 270 2.62 -6.79 15.78
C ALA A 270 1.37 -7.57 16.30
N ASP A 271 1.29 -7.83 17.61
CA ASP A 271 0.16 -8.55 18.23
C ASP A 271 -1.16 -7.78 18.19
N SER A 272 -1.10 -6.48 17.86
CA SER A 272 -2.26 -5.60 17.75
C SER A 272 -2.59 -5.26 16.28
N THR A 273 -2.13 -6.09 15.33
CA THR A 273 -2.35 -5.87 13.90
C THR A 273 -2.92 -7.11 13.22
N LEU A 274 -3.67 -6.88 12.14
CA LEU A 274 -4.17 -7.94 11.27
C LEU A 274 -4.04 -7.51 9.80
N MET A 275 -3.29 -8.29 9.01
CA MET A 275 -3.08 -8.01 7.59
C MET A 275 -4.04 -8.80 6.71
N HIS A 276 -4.49 -8.17 5.63
CA HIS A 276 -5.37 -8.73 4.62
C HIS A 276 -4.83 -8.44 3.21
N ILE A 277 -5.02 -9.40 2.29
CA ILE A 277 -4.86 -9.19 0.85
C ILE A 277 -6.24 -8.96 0.24
N VAL A 278 -6.40 -7.87 -0.49
CA VAL A 278 -7.71 -7.46 -1.02
C VAL A 278 -7.81 -7.83 -2.50
N LYS A 279 -8.47 -8.95 -2.80
CA LYS A 279 -8.77 -9.36 -4.18
C LYS A 279 -10.09 -8.72 -4.63
N ILE A 280 -10.02 -7.55 -5.26
CA ILE A 280 -11.18 -6.75 -5.68
C ILE A 280 -11.81 -7.42 -6.92
N PRO A 281 -13.06 -7.91 -6.87
CA PRO A 281 -13.62 -8.75 -7.93
C PRO A 281 -13.61 -8.12 -9.33
N CYS A 282 -13.91 -6.82 -9.45
CA CYS A 282 -13.91 -6.13 -10.74
C CYS A 282 -12.50 -5.87 -11.32
N LEU A 283 -11.44 -6.06 -10.52
CA LEU A 283 -10.04 -5.95 -10.92
C LEU A 283 -9.35 -7.32 -11.00
N MET A 284 -10.11 -8.42 -10.92
CA MET A 284 -9.59 -9.77 -11.13
C MET A 284 -10.06 -10.29 -12.49
N VAL A 285 -9.20 -11.03 -13.18
CA VAL A 285 -9.50 -11.65 -14.47
C VAL A 285 -9.02 -13.07 -14.49
N ARG A 286 -9.73 -13.91 -15.25
CA ARG A 286 -9.31 -15.30 -15.48
C ARG A 286 -7.94 -15.33 -16.17
N ASP A 287 -7.01 -16.08 -15.60
CA ASP A 287 -5.75 -16.36 -16.26
C ASP A 287 -5.96 -17.38 -17.38
N ARG A 288 -5.81 -16.93 -18.64
CA ARG A 288 -6.03 -17.78 -19.83
C ARG A 288 -4.90 -18.75 -20.10
N GLN A 289 -3.72 -18.52 -19.53
CA GLN A 289 -2.53 -19.37 -19.72
C GLN A 289 -2.40 -20.40 -18.59
N MET A 290 -2.77 -19.98 -17.37
CA MET A 290 -2.74 -20.82 -16.19
C MET A 290 -4.14 -20.82 -15.56
N SER A 291 -4.55 -21.90 -14.91
CA SER A 291 -5.85 -21.94 -14.23
C SER A 291 -5.98 -20.90 -13.12
N GLY A 292 -7.19 -20.40 -12.83
CA GLY A 292 -7.50 -19.45 -11.77
C GLY A 292 -7.56 -18.00 -12.25
N GLU A 293 -7.43 -17.06 -11.31
CA GLU A 293 -7.56 -15.62 -11.55
C GLU A 293 -6.29 -14.89 -11.22
N LYS A 294 -6.10 -13.71 -11.82
CA LYS A 294 -4.99 -12.79 -11.58
C LYS A 294 -5.46 -11.35 -11.62
N PRO A 295 -4.72 -10.39 -11.04
CA PRO A 295 -5.04 -8.99 -11.15
C PRO A 295 -5.09 -8.51 -12.61
N LEU A 296 -6.01 -7.59 -12.89
CA LEU A 296 -6.15 -6.97 -14.20
C LEU A 296 -5.21 -5.79 -14.32
N ARG A 297 -4.15 -5.98 -15.10
CA ARG A 297 -3.15 -4.95 -15.39
C ARG A 297 -3.70 -3.83 -16.27
N THR A 298 -3.05 -2.66 -16.19
CA THR A 298 -3.30 -1.56 -17.13
C THR A 298 -2.98 -1.98 -18.56
N TYR A 299 -1.87 -2.70 -18.76
CA TYR A 299 -1.46 -3.24 -20.07
C TYR A 299 -1.11 -4.72 -20.02
N LEU A 300 -1.45 -5.44 -21.08
CA LEU A 300 -1.00 -6.81 -21.35
C LEU A 300 -0.05 -6.78 -22.56
N GLY A 301 1.25 -6.72 -22.30
CA GLY A 301 2.23 -6.39 -23.32
C GLY A 301 1.97 -4.98 -23.88
N PRO A 302 1.87 -4.78 -25.20
CA PRO A 302 1.57 -3.46 -25.78
C PRO A 302 0.07 -3.09 -25.72
N ARG A 303 -0.82 -4.06 -25.45
CA ARG A 303 -2.26 -3.85 -25.53
C ARG A 303 -2.81 -3.25 -24.23
N TYR A 304 -3.52 -2.13 -24.33
CA TYR A 304 -4.31 -1.59 -23.23
C TYR A 304 -5.40 -2.55 -22.79
N ALA A 305 -5.44 -2.89 -21.50
CA ALA A 305 -6.39 -3.84 -20.92
C ALA A 305 -7.41 -3.16 -19.98
N GLY A 306 -7.17 -1.91 -19.60
CA GLY A 306 -8.10 -1.10 -18.82
C GLY A 306 -8.18 -1.47 -17.34
N GLY A 307 -7.24 -2.26 -16.83
CA GLY A 307 -7.09 -2.54 -15.40
C GLY A 307 -6.27 -1.48 -14.66
N VAL A 308 -5.92 -1.77 -13.43
CA VAL A 308 -5.18 -0.84 -12.57
C VAL A 308 -3.76 -1.33 -12.33
N SER A 309 -3.57 -2.58 -11.90
CA SER A 309 -2.29 -3.09 -11.45
C SER A 309 -2.20 -4.61 -11.59
N ASP A 310 -0.99 -5.14 -11.66
CA ASP A 310 -0.68 -6.56 -11.49
C ASP A 310 -0.55 -6.96 -10.00
N HIS A 311 -0.70 -6.00 -9.09
CA HIS A 311 -0.71 -6.20 -7.65
C HIS A 311 -2.12 -6.10 -7.08
N CYS A 312 -2.45 -6.98 -6.12
CA CYS A 312 -3.58 -6.79 -5.22
C CYS A 312 -3.19 -5.82 -4.10
N PRO A 313 -4.06 -4.88 -3.70
CA PRO A 313 -3.81 -4.08 -2.52
C PRO A 313 -3.77 -4.93 -1.25
N VAL A 314 -3.05 -4.43 -0.24
CA VAL A 314 -2.99 -5.00 1.09
C VAL A 314 -3.47 -4.00 2.13
N VAL A 315 -4.11 -4.49 3.18
CA VAL A 315 -4.66 -3.69 4.26
C VAL A 315 -4.14 -4.21 5.59
N LEU A 316 -3.77 -3.31 6.48
CA LEU A 316 -3.41 -3.58 7.86
C LEU A 316 -4.39 -2.87 8.80
N GLU A 317 -5.07 -3.62 9.63
CA GLU A 317 -5.81 -3.10 10.78
C GLU A 317 -4.84 -2.96 11.95
N ILE A 318 -4.79 -1.80 12.56
CA ILE A 318 -3.93 -1.48 13.69
C ILE A 318 -4.84 -1.11 14.86
N TYR A 319 -4.99 -2.01 15.81
CA TYR A 319 -5.88 -1.82 16.97
C TYR A 319 -5.18 -0.95 18.02
N CYS A 320 -5.77 0.20 18.34
CA CYS A 320 -5.30 1.09 19.37
C CYS A 320 -5.80 0.60 20.72
N ARG A 321 -4.91 0.31 21.67
CA ARG A 321 -5.33 -0.03 23.05
C ARG A 321 -5.91 1.24 23.69
N LYS A 322 -7.12 1.17 24.23
CA LYS A 322 -7.62 2.20 25.13
C LYS A 322 -6.70 2.25 26.35
N LYS A 323 -6.24 3.44 26.70
CA LYS A 323 -5.56 3.68 27.98
C LYS A 323 -6.53 3.54 29.14
#